data_31ccd25f31f870a99d639fa1b84e8fa8
#
_entry.id   31ccd25f31f870a99d639fa1b84e8fa8
#
_cell.length_a   1.000
_cell.length_b   1.000
_cell.length_c   1.000
_cell.angle_alpha   90.00
_cell.angle_beta   90.00
_cell.angle_gamma   90.00
#
_symmetry.space_group_name_H-M   'P 1'
#
loop_
_entity.id
_entity.type
_entity.pdbx_description
1 polymer ?
#
loop_
_entity_poly.entity_id
_entity_poly.type
_entity_poly.pdbx_seq_one_letter_code
_entity_poly.pdbx_strand_id
1 'polypeptide(L)' 'MRIIVITNNLVRLSFLMALLRDAGIDTILLDGHVSAMEGSIGAIPRRLAVAEADEVQALRVLREAGEA' A
#
# COMPACT_ATOMS: atom_id res chain seq x y z
N MET A 1 0.27 1.83 -13.27
CA MET A 1 0.19 1.83 -11.80
C MET A 1 -0.81 0.78 -11.35
N ARG A 2 -0.42 -0.07 -10.42
CA ARG A 2 -1.27 -1.15 -9.93
C ARG A 2 -1.42 -1.05 -8.43
N ILE A 3 -2.65 -1.11 -7.96
CA ILE A 3 -2.93 -1.13 -6.53
C ILE A 3 -2.74 -2.56 -6.02
N ILE A 4 -1.87 -2.71 -5.02
CA ILE A 4 -1.55 -4.05 -4.50
C ILE A 4 -2.06 -4.28 -3.09
N VAL A 5 -2.36 -3.21 -2.34
CA VAL A 5 -2.88 -3.33 -0.97
C VAL A 5 -3.86 -2.20 -0.73
N ILE A 6 -4.95 -2.54 -0.04
CA ILE A 6 -5.93 -1.56 0.42
C ILE A 6 -6.11 -1.81 1.90
N THR A 7 -5.78 -0.83 2.73
CA THR A 7 -5.88 -0.99 4.17
C THR A 7 -6.01 0.34 4.86
N ASN A 8 -6.70 0.36 5.99
CA ASN A 8 -6.77 1.54 6.84
C ASN A 8 -5.83 1.41 8.05
N ASN A 9 -5.05 0.35 8.12
CA ASN A 9 -4.11 0.15 9.21
C ASN A 9 -2.79 0.80 8.85
N LEU A 10 -2.50 1.93 9.48
CA LEU A 10 -1.30 2.71 9.17
C LEU A 10 -0.02 1.99 9.54
N VAL A 11 -0.04 1.22 10.61
CA VAL A 11 1.15 0.49 11.05
C VAL A 11 1.50 -0.58 10.01
N ARG A 12 0.48 -1.32 9.57
CA ARG A 12 0.69 -2.33 8.55
C ARG A 12 1.18 -1.70 7.25
N LEU A 13 0.59 -0.59 6.88
CA LEU A 13 0.95 0.11 5.65
C LEU A 13 2.40 0.54 5.67
N SER A 14 2.87 1.11 6.79
CA SER A 14 4.26 1.52 6.94
C SER A 14 5.20 0.33 6.81
N PHE A 15 4.82 -0.80 7.41
CA PHE A 15 5.62 -2.02 7.33
C PHE A 15 5.73 -2.50 5.88
N LEU A 16 4.61 -2.52 5.16
CA LEU A 16 4.62 -2.99 3.78
C LEU A 16 5.41 -2.07 2.87
N MET A 17 5.32 -0.77 3.09
CA MET A 17 6.09 0.18 2.30
C MET A 17 7.59 -0.02 2.52
N ALA A 18 8.00 -0.22 3.77
CA ALA A 18 9.41 -0.47 4.08
C ALA A 18 9.89 -1.77 3.46
N LEU A 19 9.05 -2.79 3.51
CA LEU A 19 9.37 -4.10 2.97
C LEU A 19 9.60 -4.02 1.45
N LEU A 20 8.73 -3.31 0.76
CA LEU A 20 8.85 -3.17 -0.69
C LEU A 20 10.04 -2.30 -1.07
N ARG A 21 10.30 -1.25 -0.30
CA ARG A 21 11.47 -0.42 -0.54
C ARG A 21 12.76 -1.21 -0.38
N ASP A 22 12.80 -2.09 0.61
CA ASP A 22 13.96 -2.95 0.83
C ASP A 22 14.20 -3.86 -0.36
N ALA A 23 13.15 -4.22 -1.07
CA ALA A 23 13.25 -5.05 -2.26
C ALA A 23 13.54 -4.25 -3.51
N GLY A 24 13.74 -2.93 -3.38
CA GLY A 24 14.04 -2.08 -4.52
C GLY A 24 12.82 -1.63 -5.29
N ILE A 25 11.63 -1.72 -4.70
CA ILE A 25 10.39 -1.37 -5.36
C ILE A 25 9.87 -0.06 -4.81
N ASP A 26 9.65 0.92 -5.70
CA ASP A 26 9.05 2.18 -5.32
C ASP A 26 7.54 2.03 -5.17
N THR A 27 7.00 2.65 -4.13
CA THR A 27 5.58 2.59 -3.86
C THR A 27 4.96 3.97 -3.94
N ILE A 28 3.67 4.00 -4.24
CA ILE A 28 2.90 5.23 -4.30
C ILE A 28 1.68 5.05 -3.42
N LEU A 29 1.50 5.98 -2.49
CA LEU A 29 0.36 5.93 -1.59
C LEU A 29 -0.75 6.81 -2.14
N LEU A 30 -1.90 6.21 -2.38
CA LEU A 30 -3.07 6.92 -2.87
C LEU A 30 -4.05 7.09 -1.73
N ASP A 31 -4.27 8.32 -1.34
CA ASP A 31 -5.16 8.64 -0.23
C ASP A 31 -6.51 9.11 -0.74
N GLY A 32 -7.54 8.72 -0.04
CA GLY A 32 -8.85 9.25 -0.30
C GLY A 32 -9.02 10.57 0.42
N HIS A 33 -8.43 11.60 -0.10
CA HIS A 33 -8.42 12.91 0.57
C HIS A 33 -9.81 13.49 0.77
N VAL A 34 -10.76 13.05 0.01
CA VAL A 34 -12.12 13.57 0.07
C VAL A 34 -12.73 13.39 1.44
N SER A 35 -12.33 12.39 2.10
CA SER A 35 -12.96 11.97 3.33
C SER A 35 -12.67 12.87 4.51
N ALA A 36 -11.67 13.68 4.42
CA ALA A 36 -11.37 14.60 5.51
C ALA A 36 -12.54 15.54 5.76
N MET A 37 -13.35 15.78 4.76
CA MET A 37 -14.48 16.69 4.89
C MET A 37 -15.66 16.07 5.61
N GLU A 38 -15.70 14.78 5.71
CA GLU A 38 -16.81 14.08 6.33
C GLU A 38 -16.53 13.66 7.74
N GLY A 39 -15.34 13.93 8.22
CA GLY A 39 -15.00 13.55 9.58
C GLY A 39 -14.86 12.05 9.80
N SER A 40 -14.78 11.30 8.75
CA SER A 40 -14.64 9.84 8.84
C SER A 40 -13.19 9.46 9.00
N ILE A 41 -12.51 10.11 9.90
CA ILE A 41 -11.09 9.93 10.09
C ILE A 41 -10.80 8.54 10.60
N GLY A 42 -9.84 7.87 9.98
CA GLY A 42 -9.43 6.55 10.42
C GLY A 42 -10.21 5.41 9.80
N ALA A 43 -11.36 5.71 9.20
CA ALA A 43 -12.16 4.67 8.58
C ALA A 43 -11.88 4.53 7.09
N ILE A 44 -11.04 5.39 6.53
CA ILE A 44 -10.85 5.43 5.10
C ILE A 44 -9.64 4.59 4.70
N PRO A 45 -9.86 3.59 3.87
CA PRO A 45 -8.73 2.77 3.42
C PRO A 45 -7.81 3.57 2.50
N ARG A 46 -6.53 3.35 2.68
CA ARG A 46 -5.53 3.89 1.77
C ARG A 46 -5.10 2.81 0.82
N ARG A 47 -4.71 3.23 -0.36
CA ARG A 47 -4.33 2.30 -1.42
C ARG A 47 -2.84 2.43 -1.70
N LEU A 48 -2.15 1.31 -1.65
CA LEU A 48 -0.73 1.26 -1.95
C LEU A 48 -0.55 0.72 -3.35
N ALA A 49 0.16 1.47 -4.18
CA ALA A 49 0.33 1.12 -5.58
C ALA A 49 1.80 1.04 -5.95
N VAL A 50 2.10 0.31 -7.00
CA VAL A 50 3.43 0.23 -7.58
C VAL A 50 3.31 0.39 -9.08
N ALA A 51 4.44 0.62 -9.75
CA ALA A 51 4.46 0.66 -11.21
C ALA A 51 4.02 -0.70 -11.74
N GLU A 52 3.38 -0.67 -12.90
CA GLU A 52 2.88 -1.91 -13.50
C GLU A 52 4.00 -2.93 -13.68
N ALA A 53 5.18 -2.47 -14.05
CA ALA A 53 6.31 -3.37 -14.25
C ALA A 53 6.77 -4.05 -12.97
N ASP A 54 6.44 -3.49 -11.82
CA ASP A 54 6.86 -4.02 -10.54
C ASP A 54 5.79 -4.88 -9.87
N GLU A 55 4.63 -5.01 -10.48
CA GLU A 55 3.50 -5.67 -9.82
C GLU A 55 3.81 -7.10 -9.40
N VAL A 56 4.37 -7.88 -10.31
CA VAL A 56 4.63 -9.30 -10.04
C VAL A 56 5.63 -9.44 -8.89
N GLN A 57 6.68 -8.65 -8.93
CA GLN A 57 7.71 -8.72 -7.89
C GLN A 57 7.15 -8.25 -6.56
N ALA A 58 6.35 -7.18 -6.57
CA ALA A 58 5.76 -6.66 -5.34
C ALA A 58 4.86 -7.69 -4.69
N LEU A 59 4.02 -8.35 -5.48
CA LEU A 59 3.13 -9.38 -4.95
C LEU A 59 3.90 -10.57 -4.39
N ARG A 60 5.02 -10.91 -5.03
CA ARG A 60 5.87 -11.99 -4.52
C ARG A 60 6.45 -11.61 -3.16
N VAL A 61 6.94 -10.38 -3.03
CA VAL A 61 7.51 -9.91 -1.76
C VAL A 61 6.46 -9.99 -0.65
N LEU A 62 5.25 -9.53 -0.94
CA LEU A 62 4.18 -9.56 0.05
C LEU A 62 3.82 -11.00 0.43
N ARG A 63 3.79 -11.89 -0.55
CA ARG A 63 3.45 -13.28 -0.29
C ARG A 63 4.51 -13.95 0.57
N GLU A 64 5.78 -13.68 0.30
CA GLU A 64 6.87 -14.26 1.06
C GLU A 64 6.89 -13.76 2.49
N ALA A 65 6.36 -12.56 2.71
CA ALA A 65 6.26 -12.01 4.06
C ALA A 65 5.00 -12.44 4.77
N GLY A 66 4.15 -13.24 4.13
CA GLY A 66 2.91 -13.70 4.73
C GLY A 66 1.81 -12.66 4.71
N GLU A 67 1.91 -11.66 3.87
CA GLU A 67 0.95 -10.56 3.83
C GLU A 67 -0.10 -10.71 2.73
N ALA A 68 0.07 -11.65 1.83
CA ALA A 68 -0.88 -11.84 0.74
C ALA A 68 -1.37 -13.27 0.69
#